data_3256d3c8f4f77a12bd6ab562a4e38f9d
#
_entry.id   3256d3c8f4f77a12bd6ab562a4e38f9d
#
_cell.length_a   1.000
_cell.length_b   1.000
_cell.length_c   1.000
_cell.angle_alpha   90.00
_cell.angle_beta   90.00
_cell.angle_gamma   90.00
#
_symmetry.space_group_name_H-M   'P 1'
#
loop_
_entity.id
_entity.type
_entity.pdbx_description
1 polymer ?
#
loop_
_entity_poly.entity_id
_entity_poly.type
_entity_poly.pdbx_seq_one_letter_code
_entity_poly.pdbx_strand_id
1 'polypeptide(L)'
;MPSVISTDVLIVGAGVAGLWLNARLRRQGFSTVLVESASLGGGQSVKSQGIIHGGAKYALHGALTGASEAIADMPRRWREALAGNGELDLSGVRLLSEAHYLWSPGTLAGNLTSFFASKAVRGRVDQVK
;
A
#
# COMPACT_ATOMS: atom_id res chain seq x y z
N MET A 1 39.31 -17.17 3.48
CA MET A 1 38.57 -17.55 2.28
C MET A 1 37.27 -16.71 2.26
N PRO A 2 36.86 -16.16 1.14
CA PRO A 2 35.56 -15.48 1.09
C PRO A 2 34.45 -16.51 1.39
N SER A 3 33.53 -16.16 2.30
CA SER A 3 32.33 -16.97 2.56
C SER A 3 31.37 -16.82 1.41
N VAL A 4 30.94 -17.93 0.80
CA VAL A 4 29.94 -17.95 -0.26
C VAL A 4 28.58 -18.22 0.38
N ILE A 5 27.60 -17.38 0.09
CA ILE A 5 26.20 -17.56 0.49
C ILE A 5 25.44 -18.06 -0.74
N SER A 6 24.84 -19.24 -0.65
CA SER A 6 23.93 -19.75 -1.69
C SER A 6 22.51 -19.37 -1.33
N THR A 7 21.76 -18.86 -2.29
CA THR A 7 20.36 -18.45 -2.13
C THR A 7 19.62 -18.62 -3.45
N ASP A 8 18.29 -18.86 -3.38
CA ASP A 8 17.46 -18.97 -4.58
C ASP A 8 17.19 -17.59 -5.18
N VAL A 9 17.00 -16.56 -4.33
CA VAL A 9 16.65 -15.22 -4.77
C VAL A 9 17.42 -14.16 -3.98
N LEU A 10 18.09 -13.26 -4.69
CA LEU A 10 18.67 -12.03 -4.14
C LEU A 10 17.71 -10.86 -4.40
N ILE A 11 17.29 -10.18 -3.34
CA ILE A 11 16.42 -9.00 -3.41
C ILE A 11 17.25 -7.77 -3.09
N VAL A 12 17.25 -6.79 -3.98
CA VAL A 12 17.96 -5.53 -3.79
C VAL A 12 16.95 -4.42 -3.48
N GLY A 13 17.08 -3.82 -2.30
CA GLY A 13 16.20 -2.80 -1.78
C GLY A 13 15.16 -3.33 -0.79
N ALA A 14 15.18 -2.81 0.43
CA ALA A 14 14.32 -3.19 1.54
C ALA A 14 13.23 -2.13 1.84
N GLY A 15 12.69 -1.52 0.82
CA GLY A 15 11.42 -0.79 0.90
C GLY A 15 10.24 -1.75 1.04
N VAL A 16 9.00 -1.23 1.11
CA VAL A 16 7.79 -2.06 1.28
C VAL A 16 7.68 -3.17 0.24
N ALA A 17 8.04 -2.90 -1.01
CA ALA A 17 7.98 -3.90 -2.08
C ALA A 17 8.99 -5.05 -1.86
N GLY A 18 10.24 -4.74 -1.55
CA GLY A 18 11.26 -5.75 -1.28
C GLY A 18 10.98 -6.56 -0.02
N LEU A 19 10.52 -5.91 1.04
CA LEU A 19 10.12 -6.58 2.29
C LEU A 19 8.92 -7.51 2.06
N TRP A 20 7.90 -7.06 1.31
CA TRP A 20 6.74 -7.86 0.96
C TRP A 20 7.13 -9.07 0.12
N LEU A 21 7.93 -8.86 -0.92
CA LEU A 21 8.41 -9.94 -1.79
C LEU A 21 9.23 -10.96 -1.00
N ASN A 22 10.15 -10.48 -0.16
CA ASN A 22 10.97 -11.35 0.69
C ASN A 22 10.11 -12.25 1.59
N ALA A 23 9.14 -11.66 2.29
CA ALA A 23 8.26 -12.40 3.18
C ALA A 23 7.40 -13.42 2.41
N ARG A 24 6.87 -13.05 1.24
CA ARG A 24 6.08 -13.94 0.39
C ARG A 24 6.90 -15.12 -0.14
N LEU A 25 8.10 -14.88 -0.66
CA LEU A 25 8.98 -15.94 -1.16
C LEU A 25 9.38 -16.92 -0.06
N ARG A 26 9.70 -16.41 1.13
CA ARG A 26 10.03 -17.27 2.29
C ARG A 26 8.85 -18.15 2.70
N ARG A 27 7.61 -17.63 2.67
CA ARG A 27 6.41 -18.46 2.91
C ARG A 27 6.21 -19.56 1.87
N GLN A 28 6.73 -19.37 0.67
CA GLN A 28 6.71 -20.37 -0.41
C GLN A 28 7.90 -21.35 -0.37
N GLY A 29 8.78 -21.21 0.63
CA GLY A 29 9.90 -22.11 0.83
C GLY A 29 11.20 -21.71 0.14
N PHE A 30 11.24 -20.56 -0.54
CA PHE A 30 12.49 -20.08 -1.15
C PHE A 30 13.47 -19.54 -0.11
N SER A 31 14.76 -19.83 -0.29
CA SER A 31 15.83 -19.17 0.42
C SER A 31 16.06 -17.79 -0.20
N THR A 32 16.08 -16.75 0.61
CA THR A 32 16.20 -15.37 0.13
C THR A 32 17.25 -14.61 0.88
N VAL A 33 18.01 -13.76 0.18
CA VAL A 33 18.87 -12.73 0.75
C VAL A 33 18.33 -11.39 0.32
N LEU A 34 18.08 -10.51 1.28
CA LEU A 34 17.65 -9.14 1.04
C LEU A 34 18.79 -8.20 1.43
N VAL A 35 19.18 -7.33 0.51
CA VAL A 35 20.23 -6.33 0.72
C VAL A 35 19.65 -4.92 0.61
N GLU A 36 20.11 -4.05 1.50
CA GLU A 36 19.72 -2.65 1.59
C GLU A 36 20.95 -1.79 1.87
N SER A 37 21.04 -0.65 1.19
CA SER A 37 22.18 0.25 1.34
C SER A 37 22.11 1.16 2.57
N ALA A 38 20.91 1.35 3.16
CA ALA A 38 20.70 2.26 4.28
C ALA A 38 19.96 1.57 5.43
N SER A 39 18.62 1.59 5.42
CA SER A 39 17.79 1.02 6.49
C SER A 39 16.57 0.31 5.95
N LEU A 40 16.16 -0.74 6.63
CA LEU A 40 14.95 -1.48 6.29
C LEU A 40 13.73 -0.56 6.37
N GLY A 41 12.87 -0.56 5.35
CA GLY A 41 11.71 0.30 5.26
C GLY A 41 12.03 1.78 5.03
N GLY A 42 13.30 2.13 4.85
CA GLY A 42 13.73 3.52 4.65
C GLY A 42 13.19 4.17 3.37
N GLY A 43 13.61 5.41 3.12
CA GLY A 43 13.22 6.14 1.92
C GLY A 43 11.72 6.40 1.85
N GLN A 44 11.08 6.08 0.72
CA GLN A 44 9.67 6.36 0.47
C GLN A 44 8.71 5.54 1.34
N SER A 45 9.08 4.37 1.81
CA SER A 45 8.20 3.52 2.63
C SER A 45 7.85 4.18 3.95
N VAL A 46 8.83 4.75 4.65
CA VAL A 46 8.62 5.46 5.92
C VAL A 46 8.08 6.88 5.72
N LYS A 47 8.41 7.51 4.58
CA LYS A 47 7.94 8.86 4.24
C LYS A 47 6.55 8.89 3.62
N SER A 48 5.95 7.72 3.34
CA SER A 48 4.59 7.64 2.83
C SER A 48 3.59 8.02 3.91
N GLN A 49 2.41 8.47 3.50
CA GLN A 49 1.32 8.77 4.43
C GLN A 49 0.69 7.52 5.07
N GLY A 50 1.10 6.31 4.64
CA GLY A 50 0.55 5.05 5.13
C GLY A 50 -0.94 4.86 4.82
N ILE A 51 -1.47 5.54 3.80
CA ILE A 51 -2.88 5.46 3.42
C ILE A 51 -3.07 4.35 2.38
N ILE A 52 -3.94 3.41 2.69
CA ILE A 52 -4.35 2.35 1.77
C ILE A 52 -5.48 2.87 0.89
N HIS A 53 -5.24 2.99 -0.42
CA HIS A 53 -6.23 3.46 -1.38
C HIS A 53 -6.21 2.67 -2.68
N GLY A 54 -7.36 2.60 -3.38
CA GLY A 54 -7.53 1.90 -4.67
C GLY A 54 -7.32 2.80 -5.89
N GLY A 55 -6.40 3.77 -5.82
CA GLY A 55 -6.10 4.62 -6.97
C GLY A 55 -6.98 5.86 -7.13
N ALA A 56 -7.65 6.32 -6.09
CA ALA A 56 -8.50 7.52 -6.09
C ALA A 56 -7.83 8.75 -6.73
N LYS A 57 -6.53 8.92 -6.50
CA LYS A 57 -5.74 10.02 -7.09
C LYS A 57 -5.73 9.98 -8.62
N TYR A 58 -5.69 8.80 -9.22
CA TYR A 58 -5.65 8.65 -10.69
C TYR A 58 -7.04 8.82 -11.30
N ALA A 59 -8.10 8.43 -10.60
CA ALA A 59 -9.46 8.64 -11.03
C ALA A 59 -9.84 10.13 -11.10
N LEU A 60 -9.31 10.94 -10.18
CA LEU A 60 -9.53 12.40 -10.14
C LEU A 60 -8.87 13.14 -11.32
N HIS A 61 -7.86 12.57 -11.96
CA HIS A 61 -7.20 13.16 -13.13
C HIS A 61 -7.76 12.66 -14.47
N GLY A 62 -8.90 11.96 -14.46
CA GLY A 62 -9.59 11.49 -15.68
C GLY A 62 -8.87 10.37 -16.44
N ALA A 63 -7.77 9.85 -15.92
CA ALA A 63 -7.01 8.79 -16.55
C ALA A 63 -7.30 7.46 -15.87
N LEU A 64 -8.26 6.70 -16.39
CA LEU A 64 -8.28 5.24 -16.22
C LEU A 64 -7.08 4.68 -16.99
N THR A 65 -5.92 4.74 -16.38
CA THR A 65 -4.70 4.16 -16.94
C THR A 65 -4.54 2.74 -16.41
N GLY A 66 -3.79 1.89 -17.13
CA GLY A 66 -3.46 0.55 -16.63
C GLY A 66 -2.84 0.55 -15.22
N ALA A 67 -2.23 1.67 -14.81
CA ALA A 67 -1.73 1.88 -13.45
C ALA A 67 -2.86 1.95 -12.41
N SER A 68 -4.00 2.59 -12.72
CA SER A 68 -5.15 2.67 -11.79
C SER A 68 -5.85 1.32 -11.65
N GLU A 69 -5.87 0.52 -12.71
CA GLU A 69 -6.42 -0.83 -12.69
C GLU A 69 -5.53 -1.78 -11.89
N ALA A 70 -4.20 -1.68 -12.06
CA ALA A 70 -3.23 -2.51 -11.35
C ALA A 70 -3.30 -2.35 -9.81
N ILE A 71 -3.68 -1.16 -9.31
CA ILE A 71 -3.79 -0.90 -7.88
C ILE A 71 -5.21 -0.92 -7.33
N ALA A 72 -6.23 -1.16 -8.16
CA ALA A 72 -7.63 -1.19 -7.75
C ALA A 72 -7.89 -2.24 -6.65
N ASP A 73 -7.18 -3.36 -6.69
CA ASP A 73 -7.27 -4.46 -5.73
C ASP A 73 -6.47 -4.25 -4.43
N MET A 74 -5.64 -3.23 -4.34
CA MET A 74 -4.77 -3.02 -3.18
C MET A 74 -5.54 -2.92 -1.85
N PRO A 75 -6.67 -2.19 -1.75
CA PRO A 75 -7.41 -2.13 -0.48
C PRO A 75 -7.91 -3.50 0.00
N ARG A 76 -8.29 -4.38 -0.91
CA ARG A 76 -8.70 -5.75 -0.57
C ARG A 76 -7.51 -6.56 -0.07
N ARG A 77 -6.38 -6.55 -0.80
CA ARG A 77 -5.17 -7.28 -0.42
C ARG A 77 -4.63 -6.85 0.94
N TRP A 78 -4.62 -5.55 1.21
CA TRP A 78 -4.22 -5.02 2.51
C TRP A 78 -5.15 -5.46 3.64
N ARG A 79 -6.47 -5.41 3.43
CA ARG A 79 -7.45 -5.89 4.44
C ARG A 79 -7.25 -7.37 4.75
N GLU A 80 -7.06 -8.21 3.73
CA GLU A 80 -6.79 -9.64 3.90
C GLU A 80 -5.49 -9.87 4.67
N ALA A 81 -4.42 -9.13 4.35
CA ALA A 81 -3.15 -9.22 5.05
C ALA A 81 -3.26 -8.77 6.52
N LEU A 82 -3.94 -7.66 6.79
CA LEU A 82 -4.18 -7.15 8.15
C LEU A 82 -5.10 -8.07 8.98
N ALA A 83 -5.98 -8.82 8.34
CA ALA A 83 -6.78 -9.85 8.97
C ALA A 83 -6.05 -11.21 9.15
N GLY A 84 -4.79 -11.32 8.70
CA GLY A 84 -4.00 -12.54 8.77
C GLY A 84 -4.35 -13.59 7.70
N ASN A 85 -5.25 -13.27 6.76
CA ASN A 85 -5.75 -14.19 5.74
C ASN A 85 -5.18 -13.91 4.33
N GLY A 86 -4.25 -12.95 4.22
CA GLY A 86 -3.68 -12.51 2.95
C GLY A 86 -2.41 -13.25 2.53
N GLU A 87 -1.77 -12.72 1.50
CA GLU A 87 -0.46 -13.19 1.03
C GLU A 87 0.60 -13.13 2.14
N LEU A 88 0.46 -12.17 3.04
CA LEU A 88 1.24 -12.03 4.27
C LEU A 88 0.29 -11.95 5.47
N ASP A 89 0.78 -12.35 6.62
CA ASP A 89 0.11 -12.12 7.89
C ASP A 89 0.64 -10.83 8.52
N LEU A 90 -0.19 -9.80 8.50
CA LEU A 90 0.06 -8.51 9.12
C LEU A 90 -0.90 -8.23 10.29
N SER A 91 -1.51 -9.27 10.87
CA SER A 91 -2.48 -9.13 11.97
C SER A 91 -1.89 -8.48 13.23
N GLY A 92 -0.57 -8.58 13.41
CA GLY A 92 0.15 -7.87 14.47
C GLY A 92 0.42 -6.38 14.22
N VAL A 93 0.08 -5.85 13.04
CA VAL A 93 0.30 -4.44 12.70
C VAL A 93 -0.83 -3.58 13.25
N ARG A 94 -0.47 -2.51 13.97
CA ARG A 94 -1.45 -1.56 14.49
C ARG A 94 -2.05 -0.72 13.36
N LEU A 95 -3.36 -0.84 13.16
CA LEU A 95 -4.12 0.06 12.31
C LEU A 95 -4.36 1.39 13.06
N LEU A 96 -3.97 2.52 12.46
CA LEU A 96 -4.10 3.84 13.09
C LEU A 96 -5.49 4.45 12.84
N SER A 97 -6.13 4.13 11.73
CA SER A 97 -7.48 4.57 11.37
C SER A 97 -8.14 3.55 10.46
N GLU A 98 -9.42 3.29 10.68
CA GLU A 98 -10.22 2.41 9.82
C GLU A 98 -10.80 3.13 8.60
N ALA A 99 -10.69 4.46 8.57
CA ALA A 99 -11.27 5.30 7.53
C ALA A 99 -10.26 6.32 7.01
N HIS A 100 -10.44 6.69 5.76
CA HIS A 100 -9.74 7.79 5.11
C HIS A 100 -10.67 9.00 5.06
N TYR A 101 -10.22 10.10 5.63
CA TYR A 101 -11.00 11.33 5.73
C TYR A 101 -10.64 12.31 4.60
N LEU A 102 -11.65 12.82 3.92
CA LEU A 102 -11.54 13.95 2.99
C LEU A 102 -12.08 15.19 3.70
N TRP A 103 -11.23 16.18 3.84
CA TRP A 103 -11.61 17.45 4.43
C TRP A 103 -11.92 18.48 3.34
N SER A 104 -12.99 19.29 3.54
CA SER A 104 -13.37 20.41 2.70
C SER A 104 -13.49 21.66 3.56
N PRO A 105 -12.99 22.84 3.09
CA PRO A 105 -13.13 24.11 3.81
C PRO A 105 -14.58 24.65 3.86
N GLY A 106 -15.59 23.88 3.46
CA GLY A 106 -17.01 24.28 3.52
C GLY A 106 -17.46 25.28 2.45
N THR A 107 -16.58 25.61 1.51
CA THR A 107 -16.95 26.46 0.37
C THR A 107 -17.77 25.67 -0.66
N LEU A 108 -18.61 26.38 -1.45
CA LEU A 108 -19.38 25.74 -2.54
C LEU A 108 -18.47 24.94 -3.49
N ALA A 109 -17.35 25.51 -3.88
CA ALA A 109 -16.36 24.84 -4.73
C ALA A 109 -15.72 23.63 -4.02
N GLY A 110 -15.39 23.74 -2.73
CA GLY A 110 -14.87 22.64 -1.92
C GLY A 110 -15.86 21.50 -1.77
N ASN A 111 -17.14 21.80 -1.55
CA ASN A 111 -18.19 20.79 -1.44
C ASN A 111 -18.41 20.05 -2.76
N LEU A 112 -18.39 20.77 -3.89
CA LEU A 112 -18.50 20.18 -5.22
C LEU A 112 -17.30 19.27 -5.53
N THR A 113 -16.09 19.72 -5.21
CA THR A 113 -14.87 18.93 -5.37
C THR A 113 -14.91 17.67 -4.50
N SER A 114 -15.34 17.78 -3.24
CA SER A 114 -15.50 16.63 -2.34
C SER A 114 -16.55 15.65 -2.83
N PHE A 115 -17.67 16.15 -3.40
CA PHE A 115 -18.70 15.30 -4.00
C PHE A 115 -18.16 14.51 -5.19
N PHE A 116 -17.44 15.14 -6.12
CA PHE A 116 -16.86 14.44 -7.27
C PHE A 116 -15.73 13.50 -6.82
N ALA A 117 -14.90 13.90 -5.86
CA ALA A 117 -13.89 13.03 -5.28
C ALA A 117 -14.51 11.78 -4.65
N SER A 118 -15.64 11.92 -3.93
CA SER A 118 -16.36 10.79 -3.34
C SER A 118 -16.86 9.79 -4.37
N LYS A 119 -17.30 10.27 -5.55
CA LYS A 119 -17.72 9.41 -6.66
C LYS A 119 -16.57 8.70 -7.35
N ALA A 120 -15.39 9.32 -7.38
CA ALA A 120 -14.17 8.75 -7.97
C ALA A 120 -13.50 7.71 -7.05
N VAL A 121 -13.74 7.77 -5.75
CA VAL A 121 -13.25 6.78 -4.78
C VAL A 121 -14.14 5.55 -4.86
N ARG A 122 -13.59 4.41 -5.27
CA ARG A 122 -14.29 3.12 -5.26
C ARG A 122 -14.43 2.60 -3.82
N GLY A 123 -15.18 3.31 -3.00
CA GLY A 123 -15.36 2.97 -1.59
C GLY A 123 -16.60 3.65 -1.03
N ARG A 124 -17.04 3.18 0.15
CA ARG A 124 -18.10 3.83 0.90
C ARG A 124 -17.58 5.17 1.42
N VAL A 125 -18.35 6.23 1.17
CA VAL A 125 -18.07 7.59 1.64
C VAL A 125 -19.24 8.06 2.48
N ASP A 126 -18.99 8.29 3.75
CA ASP A 126 -19.99 8.79 4.69
C ASP A 126 -19.57 10.19 5.15
N GLN A 127 -20.54 11.06 5.37
CA GLN A 127 -20.30 12.38 5.94
C GLN A 127 -20.09 12.26 7.45
N VAL A 128 -18.97 12.73 7.93
CA VAL A 128 -18.72 12.84 9.38
C VAL A 128 -19.33 14.15 9.88
N LYS A 129 -20.20 14.04 10.88
CA LYS A 129 -20.82 15.20 11.55
C LYS A 129 -19.89 15.73 12.63
#